data_eefdceb4cbaf2d20105d0bec7a43d696
#
_entry.id   eefdceb4cbaf2d20105d0bec7a43d696
#
_cell.length_a   1.000
_cell.length_b   1.000
_cell.length_c   1.000
_cell.angle_alpha   90.00
_cell.angle_beta   90.00
_cell.angle_gamma   90.00
#
_symmetry.space_group_name_H-M   'P 1'
#
loop_
_entity.id
_entity.type
_entity.pdbx_description
1 polymer ?
#
loop_
_entity_poly.entity_id
_entity_poly.type
_entity_poly.pdbx_seq_one_letter_code
_entity_poly.pdbx_strand_id
1 'polypeptide(L)'
;MAVTEVSLYEGGFIDKSAPIQRYKLLDSIIQKASNDQQQEGYPELADSLLDLTSEQVTTVITTKSSLKENVNRGSLRWYQTYGVHFILAARSALIMDSVGLGKTATVASVINHVDALKRKTKGKPLRYLFLTEVGLVDQARKELIRFTGDYVATTTGDSNHVSAFIKEQKELDFPSGVVASYSAISSSHEFMLWLAHTTKLYGKFDYFFIDEGSVLGSTKSDIYKACKTVRDKFVNHIVIMNATPFEKSIEGMYNQLNFLFPNVMPLKTTFEELFVKKSFQTHQILGYKDPELFKLSTRFMAFGTARKELGVSVKNSTCELILYKPSQYQNQLFSKTRYKRYVWDEPSWFDPDLEITPEVLPKLQVIEDLFRYRIGRDKALIYVHSVEAQNILVKFLEGLNIKALTINGEDNTPKKKAAKLEEFHSGGFRVIVTNLKKGLNLGFINHLIFYSFTGNSGITNQIEGRIVRSQDIHDKHLYLLLARREEYKVLYEACTSTEDRLAHTKHEVSLLNNFFLNREVVDTVVEATKQEISEGASSAIAVVSYSNKNMDGDIYYPKWSDDLEQTKAGLTLNG
;
A
#
# COMPACT_ATOMS: atom_id res chain seq x y z
N MET A 1 35.27 -3.19 -6.84
CA MET A 1 35.40 -4.64 -7.12
C MET A 1 34.24 -5.04 -7.98
N ALA A 2 34.51 -5.52 -9.18
CA ALA A 2 33.48 -5.95 -10.09
C ALA A 2 32.71 -7.13 -9.43
N VAL A 3 31.40 -7.10 -9.50
CA VAL A 3 30.48 -8.21 -9.12
C VAL A 3 30.75 -9.50 -9.92
N THR A 4 31.80 -9.47 -10.75
CA THR A 4 32.23 -10.55 -11.63
C THR A 4 32.84 -11.76 -10.92
N GLU A 5 33.09 -11.72 -9.61
CA GLU A 5 33.73 -12.84 -8.91
C GLU A 5 32.91 -13.52 -7.82
N VAL A 6 31.72 -13.06 -7.53
CA VAL A 6 30.79 -13.88 -6.76
C VAL A 6 29.93 -14.64 -7.74
N SER A 7 30.52 -15.65 -8.34
CA SER A 7 29.79 -16.70 -9.04
C SER A 7 28.67 -17.13 -8.09
N LEU A 8 27.42 -17.06 -8.54
CA LEU A 8 26.29 -17.63 -7.82
C LEU A 8 26.55 -19.09 -7.41
N TYR A 9 27.58 -19.71 -7.96
CA TYR A 9 28.05 -21.06 -7.68
C TYR A 9 28.96 -21.18 -6.45
N GLU A 10 29.62 -20.12 -6.02
CA GLU A 10 30.59 -20.16 -4.91
C GLU A 10 30.04 -19.63 -3.57
N GLY A 11 28.94 -18.90 -3.59
CA GLY A 11 28.39 -18.21 -2.43
C GLY A 11 27.44 -19.00 -1.52
N GLY A 12 27.32 -20.32 -1.65
CA GLY A 12 26.45 -21.13 -0.78
C GLY A 12 24.93 -20.95 -1.00
N PHE A 13 24.52 -20.11 -1.94
CA PHE A 13 23.12 -19.81 -2.27
C PHE A 13 22.50 -20.79 -3.30
N ILE A 14 23.24 -21.79 -3.70
CA ILE A 14 22.86 -22.70 -4.77
C ILE A 14 22.29 -23.98 -4.19
N ASP A 15 21.03 -24.20 -4.42
CA ASP A 15 20.46 -25.54 -4.36
C ASP A 15 21.11 -26.40 -5.46
N LYS A 16 22.01 -27.27 -5.05
CA LYS A 16 22.76 -28.19 -5.96
C LYS A 16 21.83 -29.08 -6.77
N SER A 17 20.55 -29.19 -6.41
CA SER A 17 19.54 -29.95 -7.14
C SER A 17 18.91 -29.18 -8.31
N ALA A 18 19.10 -27.84 -8.37
CA ALA A 18 18.49 -27.03 -9.40
C ALA A 18 19.24 -27.11 -10.73
N PRO A 19 18.55 -27.04 -11.87
CA PRO A 19 19.20 -27.13 -13.19
C PRO A 19 20.21 -25.99 -13.39
N ILE A 20 21.41 -26.35 -13.86
CA ILE A 20 22.54 -25.41 -14.13
C ILE A 20 22.09 -24.21 -15.00
N GLN A 21 21.19 -24.42 -15.95
CA GLN A 21 20.66 -23.40 -16.83
C GLN A 21 19.91 -22.26 -16.07
N ARG A 22 19.26 -22.60 -14.95
CA ARG A 22 18.57 -21.66 -14.09
C ARG A 22 19.51 -20.59 -13.53
N TYR A 23 20.66 -21.03 -13.02
CA TYR A 23 21.65 -20.13 -12.41
C TYR A 23 22.38 -19.29 -13.45
N LYS A 24 22.72 -19.87 -14.61
CA LYS A 24 23.32 -19.11 -15.74
C LYS A 24 22.44 -17.96 -16.20
N LEU A 25 21.12 -18.16 -16.20
CA LEU A 25 20.19 -17.08 -16.57
C LEU A 25 20.19 -15.96 -15.53
N LEU A 26 20.22 -16.30 -14.23
CA LEU A 26 20.26 -15.32 -13.16
C LEU A 26 21.56 -14.53 -13.12
N ASP A 27 22.69 -15.18 -13.32
CA ASP A 27 23.98 -14.50 -13.53
C ASP A 27 23.90 -13.49 -14.69
N SER A 28 23.32 -13.90 -15.80
CA SER A 28 23.13 -13.00 -16.96
C SER A 28 22.24 -11.79 -16.63
N ILE A 29 21.18 -11.95 -15.82
CA ILE A 29 20.30 -10.86 -15.40
C ILE A 29 21.06 -9.89 -14.49
N ILE A 30 21.79 -10.40 -13.51
CA ILE A 30 22.58 -9.60 -12.56
C ILE A 30 23.67 -8.84 -13.31
N GLN A 31 24.41 -9.51 -14.19
CA GLN A 31 25.46 -8.85 -14.99
C GLN A 31 24.90 -7.77 -15.91
N LYS A 32 23.76 -8.01 -16.57
CA LYS A 32 23.13 -7.00 -17.41
C LYS A 32 22.70 -5.78 -16.60
N ALA A 33 22.03 -5.99 -15.47
CA ALA A 33 21.60 -4.89 -14.60
C ALA A 33 22.80 -4.07 -14.09
N SER A 34 23.89 -4.73 -13.71
CA SER A 34 25.13 -4.09 -13.29
C SER A 34 25.78 -3.30 -14.43
N ASN A 35 25.86 -3.88 -15.65
CA ASN A 35 26.45 -3.23 -16.81
C ASN A 35 25.63 -2.02 -17.28
N ASP A 36 24.31 -2.10 -17.26
CA ASP A 36 23.43 -0.98 -17.61
C ASP A 36 23.65 0.21 -16.66
N GLN A 37 23.83 -0.06 -15.37
CA GLN A 37 24.18 0.97 -14.40
C GLN A 37 25.57 1.57 -14.62
N GLN A 38 26.54 0.76 -14.97
CA GLN A 38 27.92 1.20 -15.24
C GLN A 38 28.02 2.11 -16.48
N GLN A 39 27.26 1.79 -17.53
CA GLN A 39 27.25 2.63 -18.74
C GLN A 39 26.69 4.03 -18.53
N GLU A 40 25.89 4.19 -17.46
CA GLU A 40 25.21 5.44 -17.17
C GLU A 40 25.93 6.38 -16.18
N GLY A 41 27.08 5.99 -15.62
CA GLY A 41 28.02 6.92 -14.98
C GLY A 41 27.96 7.10 -13.46
N TYR A 42 27.39 6.12 -12.71
CA TYR A 42 27.42 6.11 -11.23
C TYR A 42 27.73 4.72 -10.61
N PRO A 43 28.65 3.93 -11.15
CA PRO A 43 28.85 2.56 -10.72
C PRO A 43 29.38 2.43 -9.28
N GLU A 44 30.32 3.27 -8.92
CA GLU A 44 30.98 3.22 -7.60
C GLU A 44 30.03 3.56 -6.43
N LEU A 45 29.02 4.40 -6.69
CA LEU A 45 28.05 4.78 -5.68
C LEU A 45 27.03 3.68 -5.45
N ALA A 46 26.52 3.06 -6.52
CA ALA A 46 25.55 1.99 -6.42
C ALA A 46 26.09 0.77 -5.67
N ASP A 47 27.29 0.30 -6.05
CA ASP A 47 27.92 -0.85 -5.41
C ASP A 47 28.26 -0.56 -3.93
N SER A 48 28.77 0.63 -3.64
CA SER A 48 29.11 1.00 -2.26
C SER A 48 27.90 1.16 -1.34
N LEU A 49 26.73 1.51 -1.87
CA LEU A 49 25.52 1.71 -1.07
C LEU A 49 24.79 0.40 -0.77
N LEU A 50 24.94 -0.63 -1.61
CA LEU A 50 24.24 -1.90 -1.45
C LEU A 50 24.82 -2.78 -0.33
N ASP A 51 26.11 -2.60 -0.03
CA ASP A 51 26.84 -3.40 0.96
C ASP A 51 27.04 -2.67 2.30
N LEU A 52 26.56 -1.42 2.44
CA LEU A 52 26.76 -0.62 3.64
C LEU A 52 25.68 -0.87 4.70
N THR A 53 26.08 -0.82 5.98
CA THR A 53 25.15 -0.73 7.10
C THR A 53 24.45 0.64 7.12
N SER A 54 23.33 0.76 7.85
CA SER A 54 22.59 2.03 7.99
C SER A 54 23.47 3.19 8.43
N GLU A 55 24.39 2.95 9.36
CA GLU A 55 25.33 3.96 9.87
C GLU A 55 26.37 4.36 8.82
N GLN A 56 26.93 3.39 8.11
CA GLN A 56 27.87 3.64 7.01
C GLN A 56 27.20 4.38 5.86
N VAL A 57 25.94 4.03 5.53
CA VAL A 57 25.15 4.76 4.53
C VAL A 57 24.98 6.22 4.93
N THR A 58 24.62 6.49 6.18
CA THR A 58 24.47 7.87 6.69
C THR A 58 25.78 8.64 6.57
N THR A 59 26.91 8.03 6.94
CA THR A 59 28.22 8.67 6.86
C THR A 59 28.66 8.95 5.41
N VAL A 60 28.48 8.00 4.50
CA VAL A 60 28.82 8.19 3.08
C VAL A 60 27.96 9.29 2.46
N ILE A 61 26.67 9.31 2.78
CA ILE A 61 25.73 10.29 2.25
C ILE A 61 26.04 11.70 2.76
N THR A 62 26.33 11.87 4.05
CA THR A 62 26.66 13.17 4.63
C THR A 62 27.98 13.72 4.11
N THR A 63 28.95 12.87 3.77
CA THR A 63 30.24 13.30 3.23
C THR A 63 30.26 13.54 1.70
N LYS A 64 29.43 12.81 0.93
CA LYS A 64 29.39 12.91 -0.54
C LYS A 64 28.22 13.74 -1.09
N SER A 65 27.23 14.09 -0.27
CA SER A 65 26.05 14.78 -0.77
C SER A 65 26.31 16.26 -0.99
N SER A 66 26.32 16.66 -2.23
CA SER A 66 26.09 18.03 -2.68
C SER A 66 24.58 18.35 -2.76
N LEU A 67 23.73 17.56 -2.12
CA LEU A 67 22.30 17.85 -2.01
C LEU A 67 22.21 19.18 -1.27
N LYS A 68 21.90 20.23 -2.01
CA LYS A 68 21.79 21.57 -1.47
C LYS A 68 20.81 21.54 -0.30
N GLU A 69 21.28 21.96 0.87
CA GLU A 69 20.48 22.35 2.04
C GLU A 69 19.43 23.43 1.72
N ASN A 70 19.31 23.81 0.47
CA ASN A 70 18.62 24.99 -0.01
C ASN A 70 17.11 24.88 -0.12
N VAL A 71 16.52 23.81 0.27
CA VAL A 71 15.09 23.86 0.47
C VAL A 71 14.86 23.83 1.97
N ASN A 72 14.69 24.98 2.57
CA ASN A 72 14.36 25.26 3.97
C ASN A 72 13.03 24.58 4.42
N ARG A 73 12.82 23.33 4.07
CA ARG A 73 11.53 22.64 4.09
C ARG A 73 11.60 21.27 4.75
N GLY A 74 12.63 21.07 5.53
CA GLY A 74 12.91 19.86 6.28
C GLY A 74 14.13 19.12 5.74
N SER A 75 14.97 18.60 6.62
CA SER A 75 16.06 17.69 6.25
C SER A 75 15.48 16.34 5.84
N LEU A 76 16.04 15.73 4.80
CA LEU A 76 15.75 14.34 4.48
C LEU A 76 16.19 13.43 5.62
N ARG A 77 15.42 12.40 5.87
CA ARG A 77 15.85 11.31 6.74
C ARG A 77 16.89 10.45 6.03
N TRP A 78 17.76 9.77 6.76
CA TRP A 78 18.84 8.98 6.18
C TRP A 78 18.39 8.00 5.09
N TYR A 79 17.27 7.30 5.29
CA TYR A 79 16.73 6.35 4.31
C TYR A 79 16.19 7.04 3.05
N GLN A 80 15.63 8.26 3.18
CA GLN A 80 15.21 9.04 2.03
C GLN A 80 16.43 9.50 1.22
N THR A 81 17.51 9.90 1.89
CA THR A 81 18.76 10.26 1.25
C THR A 81 19.38 9.05 0.54
N TYR A 82 19.33 7.86 1.17
CA TYR A 82 19.71 6.61 0.52
C TYR A 82 18.89 6.35 -0.75
N GLY A 83 17.57 6.49 -0.68
CA GLY A 83 16.68 6.36 -1.84
C GLY A 83 16.99 7.35 -2.97
N VAL A 84 17.36 8.61 -2.63
CA VAL A 84 17.80 9.61 -3.61
C VAL A 84 19.05 9.13 -4.33
N HIS A 85 20.08 8.68 -3.61
CA HIS A 85 21.31 8.20 -4.22
C HIS A 85 21.08 6.93 -5.06
N PHE A 86 20.23 6.03 -4.58
CA PHE A 86 19.87 4.84 -5.34
C PHE A 86 19.20 5.20 -6.68
N ILE A 87 18.24 6.14 -6.70
CA ILE A 87 17.59 6.59 -7.93
C ILE A 87 18.59 7.28 -8.85
N LEU A 88 19.47 8.12 -8.31
CA LEU A 88 20.49 8.82 -9.12
C LEU A 88 21.48 7.84 -9.75
N ALA A 89 21.85 6.78 -9.04
CA ALA A 89 22.75 5.74 -9.54
C ALA A 89 22.06 4.84 -10.59
N ALA A 90 20.89 4.32 -10.25
CA ALA A 90 20.13 3.40 -11.11
C ALA A 90 19.38 4.11 -12.25
N ARG A 91 19.11 5.41 -12.11
CA ARG A 91 18.29 6.27 -12.98
C ARG A 91 16.85 5.81 -13.14
N SER A 92 16.61 4.53 -13.32
CA SER A 92 15.29 3.90 -13.28
C SER A 92 15.23 2.91 -12.12
N ALA A 93 14.17 2.99 -11.29
CA ALA A 93 14.11 2.21 -10.05
C ALA A 93 12.67 1.93 -9.60
N LEU A 94 12.48 0.82 -8.89
CA LEU A 94 11.29 0.53 -8.10
C LEU A 94 11.57 0.86 -6.62
N ILE A 95 10.87 1.86 -6.08
CA ILE A 95 10.97 2.27 -4.68
C ILE A 95 9.82 1.65 -3.88
N MET A 96 10.20 0.77 -2.95
CA MET A 96 9.27 -0.03 -2.16
C MET A 96 9.17 0.44 -0.70
N ASP A 97 9.47 1.70 -0.42
CA ASP A 97 9.35 2.23 0.93
C ASP A 97 7.93 2.06 1.47
N SER A 98 7.83 1.73 2.74
CA SER A 98 6.55 1.58 3.43
C SER A 98 5.67 2.84 3.31
N VAL A 99 4.36 2.65 3.49
CA VAL A 99 3.40 3.77 3.48
C VAL A 99 3.78 4.78 4.57
N GLY A 100 3.74 6.08 4.24
CA GLY A 100 4.03 7.15 5.20
C GLY A 100 5.51 7.47 5.41
N LEU A 101 6.44 6.82 4.72
CA LEU A 101 7.88 7.12 4.81
C LEU A 101 8.32 8.31 3.95
N GLY A 102 7.39 8.93 3.20
CA GLY A 102 7.67 10.18 2.48
C GLY A 102 8.35 9.97 1.12
N LYS A 103 7.94 8.97 0.35
CA LYS A 103 8.41 8.71 -1.03
C LYS A 103 8.40 9.95 -1.91
N THR A 104 7.38 10.80 -1.78
CA THR A 104 7.29 12.07 -2.52
C THR A 104 8.46 13.01 -2.20
N ALA A 105 8.92 13.06 -0.95
CA ALA A 105 10.08 13.87 -0.56
C ALA A 105 11.37 13.34 -1.19
N THR A 106 11.53 12.02 -1.24
CA THR A 106 12.67 11.37 -1.94
C THR A 106 12.69 11.75 -3.41
N VAL A 107 11.54 11.61 -4.10
CA VAL A 107 11.43 11.98 -5.53
C VAL A 107 11.65 13.47 -5.76
N ALA A 108 11.08 14.34 -4.94
CA ALA A 108 11.29 15.80 -5.05
C ALA A 108 12.76 16.19 -4.88
N SER A 109 13.49 15.46 -4.04
CA SER A 109 14.93 15.67 -3.86
C SER A 109 15.74 15.23 -5.08
N VAL A 110 15.35 14.14 -5.75
CA VAL A 110 15.92 13.75 -7.05
C VAL A 110 15.66 14.85 -8.08
N ILE A 111 14.43 15.36 -8.15
CA ILE A 111 14.06 16.45 -9.05
C ILE A 111 14.98 17.66 -8.81
N ASN A 112 15.12 18.13 -7.56
CA ASN A 112 15.96 19.26 -7.21
C ASN A 112 17.43 19.07 -7.60
N HIS A 113 17.98 17.88 -7.30
CA HIS A 113 19.38 17.58 -7.59
C HIS A 113 19.64 17.57 -9.10
N VAL A 114 18.83 16.86 -9.86
CA VAL A 114 19.01 16.75 -11.32
C VAL A 114 18.70 18.08 -12.03
N ASP A 115 17.69 18.84 -11.54
CA ASP A 115 17.40 20.17 -12.09
C ASP A 115 18.59 21.13 -11.91
N ALA A 116 19.15 21.19 -10.70
CA ALA A 116 20.31 22.03 -10.42
C ALA A 116 21.52 21.65 -11.30
N LEU A 117 21.78 20.35 -11.45
CA LEU A 117 22.86 19.85 -12.31
C LEU A 117 22.60 20.20 -13.78
N LYS A 118 21.39 20.02 -14.26
CA LYS A 118 21.00 20.25 -15.65
C LYS A 118 21.04 21.74 -16.03
N ARG A 119 20.54 22.61 -15.13
CA ARG A 119 20.66 24.07 -15.31
C ARG A 119 22.12 24.50 -15.39
N LYS A 120 22.98 23.96 -14.52
CA LYS A 120 24.41 24.26 -14.51
C LYS A 120 25.11 23.78 -15.78
N THR A 121 24.81 22.58 -16.29
CA THR A 121 25.53 21.95 -17.39
C THR A 121 24.95 22.24 -18.78
N LYS A 122 23.62 22.38 -18.88
CA LYS A 122 22.88 22.50 -20.14
C LYS A 122 22.07 23.79 -20.28
N GLY A 123 22.02 24.63 -19.23
CA GLY A 123 21.23 25.87 -19.22
C GLY A 123 19.72 25.65 -19.30
N LYS A 124 19.23 24.42 -19.10
CA LYS A 124 17.80 24.05 -19.22
C LYS A 124 17.28 23.40 -17.94
N PRO A 125 16.04 23.66 -17.55
CA PRO A 125 15.44 22.99 -16.40
C PRO A 125 15.17 21.50 -16.67
N LEU A 126 14.99 20.75 -15.59
CA LEU A 126 14.52 19.37 -15.64
C LEU A 126 13.07 19.33 -16.12
N ARG A 127 12.73 18.32 -16.89
CA ARG A 127 11.36 18.01 -17.29
C ARG A 127 10.94 16.68 -16.73
N TYR A 128 9.81 16.64 -16.04
CA TYR A 128 9.29 15.40 -15.46
C TYR A 128 7.78 15.28 -15.57
N LEU A 129 7.31 14.05 -15.65
CA LEU A 129 5.93 13.65 -15.58
C LEU A 129 5.72 12.80 -14.32
N PHE A 130 4.78 13.18 -13.47
CA PHE A 130 4.41 12.47 -12.25
C PHE A 130 2.98 11.96 -12.37
N LEU A 131 2.80 10.64 -12.34
CA LEU A 131 1.47 10.01 -12.38
C LEU A 131 1.02 9.56 -11.01
N THR A 132 -0.25 9.84 -10.72
CA THR A 132 -0.91 9.38 -9.51
C THR A 132 -2.41 9.15 -9.74
N GLU A 133 -3.11 8.68 -8.73
CA GLU A 133 -4.57 8.57 -8.77
C GLU A 133 -5.23 9.96 -8.85
N VAL A 134 -6.37 10.03 -9.53
CA VAL A 134 -7.10 11.30 -9.74
C VAL A 134 -7.35 12.07 -8.43
N GLY A 135 -7.65 11.34 -7.35
CA GLY A 135 -7.89 11.92 -6.03
C GLY A 135 -6.65 12.44 -5.32
N LEU A 136 -5.46 12.16 -5.82
CA LEU A 136 -4.17 12.55 -5.22
C LEU A 136 -3.42 13.60 -6.04
N VAL A 137 -3.92 13.99 -7.22
CA VAL A 137 -3.25 14.94 -8.12
C VAL A 137 -2.92 16.26 -7.42
N ASP A 138 -3.90 16.88 -6.75
CA ASP A 138 -3.70 18.14 -6.01
C ASP A 138 -2.76 17.99 -4.81
N GLN A 139 -2.84 16.86 -4.10
CA GLN A 139 -1.95 16.59 -2.98
C GLN A 139 -0.52 16.44 -3.47
N ALA A 140 -0.31 15.62 -4.50
CA ALA A 140 1.03 15.41 -5.09
C ALA A 140 1.62 16.74 -5.61
N ARG A 141 0.80 17.55 -6.27
CA ARG A 141 1.20 18.90 -6.71
C ARG A 141 1.67 19.77 -5.54
N LYS A 142 0.85 19.87 -4.48
CA LYS A 142 1.18 20.70 -3.30
C LYS A 142 2.47 20.22 -2.62
N GLU A 143 2.64 18.91 -2.49
CA GLU A 143 3.84 18.32 -1.91
C GLU A 143 5.08 18.60 -2.79
N LEU A 144 4.98 18.40 -4.11
CA LEU A 144 6.08 18.70 -5.03
C LEU A 144 6.45 20.19 -5.00
N ILE A 145 5.48 21.10 -5.08
CA ILE A 145 5.75 22.55 -4.96
C ILE A 145 6.41 22.87 -3.61
N ARG A 146 5.91 22.28 -2.52
CA ARG A 146 6.50 22.46 -1.19
C ARG A 146 7.96 22.09 -1.13
N PHE A 147 8.36 21.00 -1.77
CA PHE A 147 9.73 20.47 -1.70
C PHE A 147 10.64 21.05 -2.78
N THR A 148 10.15 21.33 -3.98
CA THR A 148 10.96 21.84 -5.08
C THR A 148 10.97 23.37 -5.16
N GLY A 149 9.88 24.02 -4.77
CA GLY A 149 9.69 25.45 -4.96
C GLY A 149 9.29 25.87 -6.38
N ASP A 150 9.26 24.91 -7.30
CA ASP A 150 8.95 25.14 -8.71
C ASP A 150 7.44 25.07 -8.99
N TYR A 151 7.06 25.72 -10.07
CA TYR A 151 5.71 25.59 -10.61
C TYR A 151 5.49 24.17 -11.13
N VAL A 152 4.35 23.58 -10.80
CA VAL A 152 3.94 22.23 -11.23
C VAL A 152 2.53 22.30 -11.80
N ALA A 153 2.40 22.01 -13.07
CA ALA A 153 1.11 21.93 -13.76
C ALA A 153 0.36 20.64 -13.41
N THR A 154 -0.98 20.67 -13.52
CA THR A 154 -1.80 19.48 -13.24
C THR A 154 -2.82 19.23 -14.31
N THR A 155 -3.13 17.95 -14.55
CA THR A 155 -4.26 17.53 -15.35
C THR A 155 -4.88 16.22 -14.87
N THR A 156 -6.15 16.04 -15.17
CA THR A 156 -6.87 14.77 -14.97
C THR A 156 -7.35 14.23 -16.31
N GLY A 157 -8.03 13.10 -16.34
CA GLY A 157 -8.60 12.56 -17.61
C GLY A 157 -9.86 13.26 -18.10
N ASP A 158 -10.36 14.23 -17.37
CA ASP A 158 -11.51 15.05 -17.76
C ASP A 158 -11.12 16.00 -18.91
N SER A 159 -11.97 16.08 -19.96
CA SER A 159 -11.67 16.86 -21.16
C SER A 159 -11.51 18.36 -20.89
N ASN A 160 -12.30 18.91 -19.97
CA ASN A 160 -12.21 20.33 -19.61
C ASN A 160 -10.90 20.62 -18.88
N HIS A 161 -10.48 19.73 -17.97
CA HIS A 161 -9.20 19.85 -17.29
C HIS A 161 -8.02 19.71 -18.25
N VAL A 162 -8.09 18.79 -19.21
CA VAL A 162 -7.03 18.63 -20.22
C VAL A 162 -6.96 19.84 -21.13
N SER A 163 -8.10 20.38 -21.58
CA SER A 163 -8.13 21.55 -22.45
C SER A 163 -7.60 22.79 -21.73
N ALA A 164 -8.00 23.01 -20.46
CA ALA A 164 -7.46 24.08 -19.61
C ALA A 164 -5.95 23.95 -19.41
N PHE A 165 -5.47 22.74 -19.09
CA PHE A 165 -4.05 22.44 -18.96
C PHE A 165 -3.28 22.77 -20.26
N ILE A 166 -3.75 22.30 -21.42
CA ILE A 166 -3.07 22.56 -22.70
C ILE A 166 -3.01 24.06 -23.01
N LYS A 167 -4.08 24.81 -22.70
CA LYS A 167 -4.09 26.26 -22.86
C LYS A 167 -3.03 26.92 -21.97
N GLU A 168 -3.01 26.57 -20.68
CA GLU A 168 -2.01 27.06 -19.72
C GLU A 168 -0.58 26.77 -20.16
N GLN A 169 -0.33 25.53 -20.65
CA GLN A 169 1.01 25.13 -21.10
C GLN A 169 1.50 25.85 -22.37
N LYS A 170 0.60 26.38 -23.18
CA LYS A 170 0.97 27.21 -24.35
C LYS A 170 1.48 28.59 -23.96
N GLU A 171 1.10 29.06 -22.77
CA GLU A 171 1.52 30.36 -22.22
C GLU A 171 2.88 30.27 -21.52
N LEU A 172 3.38 29.05 -21.28
CA LEU A 172 4.68 28.80 -20.65
C LEU A 172 5.77 28.60 -21.71
N ASP A 173 6.89 29.27 -21.51
CA ASP A 173 8.07 29.11 -22.37
C ASP A 173 8.62 27.68 -22.34
N PHE A 174 8.48 27.00 -21.20
CA PHE A 174 9.02 25.65 -21.01
C PHE A 174 8.25 24.86 -19.94
N PRO A 175 7.47 23.84 -20.34
CA PRO A 175 6.77 23.00 -19.37
C PRO A 175 7.75 22.07 -18.65
N SER A 176 8.01 22.32 -17.36
CA SER A 176 8.98 21.55 -16.58
C SER A 176 8.35 20.37 -15.83
N GLY A 177 7.48 20.63 -14.87
CA GLY A 177 6.85 19.61 -14.02
C GLY A 177 5.36 19.47 -14.31
N VAL A 178 4.91 18.23 -14.52
CA VAL A 178 3.50 17.90 -14.75
C VAL A 178 3.07 16.77 -13.83
N VAL A 179 2.04 16.99 -13.04
CA VAL A 179 1.32 15.92 -12.30
C VAL A 179 0.05 15.58 -13.06
N ALA A 180 -0.10 14.34 -13.46
CA ALA A 180 -1.24 13.86 -14.20
C ALA A 180 -1.88 12.64 -13.53
N SER A 181 -3.19 12.45 -13.73
CA SER A 181 -3.84 11.21 -13.34
C SER A 181 -3.58 10.09 -14.34
N TYR A 182 -3.77 8.84 -13.91
CA TYR A 182 -3.70 7.69 -14.80
C TYR A 182 -4.71 7.79 -15.96
N SER A 183 -5.89 8.35 -15.70
CA SER A 183 -6.91 8.55 -16.74
C SER A 183 -6.48 9.58 -17.79
N ALA A 184 -5.63 10.55 -17.44
CA ALA A 184 -5.12 11.51 -18.42
C ALA A 184 -4.32 10.82 -19.55
N ILE A 185 -3.51 9.82 -19.22
CA ILE A 185 -2.72 9.09 -20.22
C ILE A 185 -3.49 7.94 -20.88
N SER A 186 -4.44 7.31 -20.17
CA SER A 186 -5.16 6.12 -20.70
C SER A 186 -6.42 6.47 -21.49
N SER A 187 -7.02 7.63 -21.25
CA SER A 187 -8.32 7.99 -21.81
C SER A 187 -8.30 9.29 -22.62
N SER A 188 -7.30 10.18 -22.42
CA SER A 188 -7.24 11.45 -23.15
C SER A 188 -6.28 11.42 -24.34
N HIS A 189 -6.85 11.40 -25.53
CA HIS A 189 -6.08 11.51 -26.77
C HIS A 189 -5.35 12.87 -26.88
N GLU A 190 -6.00 13.94 -26.45
CA GLU A 190 -5.45 15.30 -26.50
C GLU A 190 -4.19 15.43 -25.62
N PHE A 191 -4.21 14.85 -24.42
CA PHE A 191 -3.03 14.87 -23.56
C PHE A 191 -1.87 14.07 -24.15
N MET A 192 -2.14 12.93 -24.77
CA MET A 192 -1.11 12.14 -25.47
C MET A 192 -0.54 12.86 -26.68
N LEU A 193 -1.36 13.62 -27.43
CA LEU A 193 -0.91 14.49 -28.51
C LEU A 193 -0.03 15.63 -27.98
N TRP A 194 -0.42 16.25 -26.84
CA TRP A 194 0.39 17.25 -26.18
C TRP A 194 1.76 16.72 -25.78
N LEU A 195 1.83 15.52 -25.18
CA LEU A 195 3.10 14.86 -24.86
C LEU A 195 3.97 14.65 -26.09
N ALA A 196 3.39 14.18 -27.19
CA ALA A 196 4.11 13.95 -28.44
C ALA A 196 4.65 15.27 -29.02
N HIS A 197 3.83 16.30 -29.06
CA HIS A 197 4.21 17.64 -29.55
C HIS A 197 5.33 18.25 -28.71
N THR A 198 5.16 18.23 -27.40
CA THR A 198 6.10 18.78 -26.43
C THR A 198 7.44 18.03 -26.47
N THR A 199 7.40 16.70 -26.66
CA THR A 199 8.60 15.89 -26.84
C THR A 199 9.34 16.22 -28.14
N LYS A 200 8.60 16.50 -29.21
CA LYS A 200 9.20 16.92 -30.48
C LYS A 200 9.92 18.28 -30.37
N LEU A 201 9.34 19.21 -29.63
CA LEU A 201 9.91 20.58 -29.49
C LEU A 201 11.10 20.63 -28.52
N TYR A 202 10.99 19.97 -27.39
CA TYR A 202 11.91 20.15 -26.26
C TYR A 202 12.73 18.89 -25.92
N GLY A 203 12.54 17.79 -26.64
CA GLY A 203 13.11 16.48 -26.33
C GLY A 203 12.25 15.69 -25.33
N LYS A 204 12.72 14.49 -24.98
CA LYS A 204 12.03 13.63 -23.99
C LYS A 204 12.04 14.26 -22.61
N PHE A 205 11.02 13.93 -21.80
CA PHE A 205 11.05 14.19 -20.37
C PHE A 205 12.19 13.41 -19.72
N ASP A 206 12.85 14.00 -18.74
CA ASP A 206 13.99 13.37 -18.08
C ASP A 206 13.53 12.21 -17.20
N TYR A 207 12.45 12.46 -16.43
CA TYR A 207 11.90 11.46 -15.53
C TYR A 207 10.40 11.26 -15.72
N PHE A 208 9.99 10.03 -15.49
CA PHE A 208 8.62 9.58 -15.37
C PHE A 208 8.43 8.91 -14.01
N PHE A 209 7.79 9.61 -13.09
CA PHE A 209 7.47 9.10 -11.76
C PHE A 209 6.07 8.50 -11.76
N ILE A 210 5.94 7.27 -11.27
CA ILE A 210 4.67 6.55 -11.20
C ILE A 210 4.40 6.23 -9.73
N ASP A 211 3.45 6.93 -9.13
CA ASP A 211 3.00 6.67 -7.76
C ASP A 211 2.00 5.51 -7.73
N GLU A 212 2.08 4.66 -6.70
CA GLU A 212 1.25 3.44 -6.61
C GLU A 212 1.37 2.51 -7.82
N GLY A 213 2.59 2.04 -8.08
CA GLY A 213 2.93 1.18 -9.22
C GLY A 213 2.13 -0.13 -9.35
N SER A 214 1.27 -0.47 -8.39
CA SER A 214 0.33 -1.59 -8.47
C SER A 214 -0.56 -1.55 -9.71
N VAL A 215 -0.80 -0.36 -10.29
CA VAL A 215 -1.54 -0.19 -11.57
C VAL A 215 -0.85 -0.87 -12.75
N LEU A 216 0.46 -1.11 -12.65
CA LEU A 216 1.26 -1.82 -13.66
C LEU A 216 1.26 -3.34 -13.44
N GLY A 217 0.55 -3.84 -12.44
CA GLY A 217 0.48 -5.27 -12.12
C GLY A 217 -0.16 -6.15 -13.21
N SER A 218 -0.88 -5.56 -14.17
CA SER A 218 -1.48 -6.28 -15.29
C SER A 218 -1.10 -5.67 -16.64
N THR A 219 -0.37 -6.43 -17.46
CA THR A 219 0.05 -6.00 -18.80
C THR A 219 -1.13 -5.82 -19.78
N LYS A 220 -2.30 -6.36 -19.45
CA LYS A 220 -3.51 -6.27 -20.27
C LYS A 220 -4.31 -4.98 -20.06
N SER A 221 -4.06 -4.25 -18.95
CA SER A 221 -4.79 -3.04 -18.62
C SER A 221 -4.45 -1.89 -19.58
N ASP A 222 -5.43 -1.02 -19.82
CA ASP A 222 -5.22 0.14 -20.69
C ASP A 222 -4.26 1.15 -20.06
N ILE A 223 -4.24 1.24 -18.72
CA ILE A 223 -3.25 2.03 -18.00
C ILE A 223 -1.82 1.52 -18.27
N TYR A 224 -1.59 0.20 -18.20
CA TYR A 224 -0.28 -0.37 -18.52
C TYR A 224 0.17 -0.05 -19.93
N LYS A 225 -0.74 -0.24 -20.92
CA LYS A 225 -0.44 0.06 -22.33
C LYS A 225 -0.13 1.53 -22.58
N ALA A 226 -0.88 2.42 -21.93
CA ALA A 226 -0.64 3.86 -22.00
C ALA A 226 0.69 4.25 -21.34
N CYS A 227 0.96 3.78 -20.13
CA CYS A 227 2.26 3.97 -19.46
C CYS A 227 3.41 3.43 -20.32
N LYS A 228 3.24 2.27 -20.96
CA LYS A 228 4.24 1.70 -21.87
C LYS A 228 4.51 2.61 -23.07
N THR A 229 3.48 3.21 -23.64
CA THR A 229 3.63 4.19 -24.73
C THR A 229 4.40 5.42 -24.26
N VAL A 230 4.11 5.93 -23.06
CA VAL A 230 4.86 7.06 -22.45
C VAL A 230 6.30 6.67 -22.24
N ARG A 231 6.58 5.51 -21.64
CA ARG A 231 7.92 4.98 -21.42
C ARG A 231 8.73 4.94 -22.71
N ASP A 232 8.21 4.32 -23.74
CA ASP A 232 8.95 4.03 -24.97
C ASP A 232 9.22 5.30 -25.79
N LYS A 233 8.28 6.26 -25.77
CA LYS A 233 8.30 7.41 -26.69
C LYS A 233 8.70 8.73 -26.06
N PHE A 234 8.31 9.00 -24.82
CA PHE A 234 8.32 10.37 -24.29
C PHE A 234 9.25 10.62 -23.11
N VAL A 235 9.84 9.58 -22.51
CA VAL A 235 10.67 9.73 -21.30
C VAL A 235 12.02 9.02 -21.42
N ASN A 236 12.99 9.44 -20.59
CA ASN A 236 14.31 8.82 -20.53
C ASN A 236 14.43 7.84 -19.35
N HIS A 237 14.00 8.24 -18.15
CA HIS A 237 14.14 7.47 -16.92
C HIS A 237 12.81 7.31 -16.22
N ILE A 238 12.65 6.24 -15.46
CA ILE A 238 11.38 5.88 -14.82
C ILE A 238 11.61 5.48 -13.37
N VAL A 239 10.84 6.06 -12.48
CA VAL A 239 10.81 5.66 -11.07
C VAL A 239 9.39 5.24 -10.71
N ILE A 240 9.24 4.00 -10.31
CA ILE A 240 7.97 3.47 -9.79
C ILE A 240 8.04 3.52 -8.26
N MET A 241 7.02 4.09 -7.63
CA MET A 241 6.84 4.08 -6.20
C MET A 241 5.70 3.12 -5.85
N ASN A 242 5.96 2.10 -5.07
CA ASN A 242 4.94 1.15 -4.67
C ASN A 242 5.25 0.55 -3.30
N ALA A 243 4.48 0.93 -2.28
CA ALA A 243 4.66 0.38 -0.94
C ALA A 243 4.31 -1.11 -0.85
N THR A 244 3.50 -1.63 -1.76
CA THR A 244 3.01 -3.02 -1.78
C THR A 244 3.17 -3.64 -3.17
N PRO A 245 4.41 -3.85 -3.66
CA PRO A 245 4.65 -4.35 -5.03
C PRO A 245 4.06 -5.74 -5.27
N PHE A 246 3.78 -6.47 -4.20
CA PHE A 246 3.14 -7.78 -4.16
C PHE A 246 1.68 -7.70 -3.72
N GLU A 247 0.88 -6.80 -4.24
CA GLU A 247 -0.51 -6.67 -3.79
C GLU A 247 -1.32 -7.97 -3.95
N LYS A 248 -1.09 -8.70 -5.03
CA LYS A 248 -1.80 -9.96 -5.33
C LYS A 248 -0.87 -11.15 -5.51
N SER A 249 0.25 -10.96 -6.18
CA SER A 249 1.19 -12.03 -6.51
C SER A 249 2.56 -11.48 -6.90
N ILE A 250 3.58 -12.35 -6.90
CA ILE A 250 4.93 -12.04 -7.40
C ILE A 250 4.91 -11.55 -8.86
N GLU A 251 3.91 -11.98 -9.64
CA GLU A 251 3.73 -11.51 -11.01
C GLU A 251 3.51 -10.00 -11.09
N GLY A 252 2.86 -9.39 -10.09
CA GLY A 252 2.68 -7.95 -10.01
C GLY A 252 4.02 -7.22 -9.93
N MET A 253 4.94 -7.74 -9.12
CA MET A 253 6.29 -7.19 -9.02
C MET A 253 7.10 -7.47 -10.30
N TYR A 254 7.02 -8.68 -10.84
CA TYR A 254 7.64 -8.99 -12.13
C TYR A 254 7.22 -8.00 -13.21
N ASN A 255 5.93 -7.70 -13.33
CA ASN A 255 5.44 -6.78 -14.34
C ASN A 255 5.97 -5.35 -14.15
N GLN A 256 6.12 -4.89 -12.90
CA GLN A 256 6.71 -3.59 -12.58
C GLN A 256 8.22 -3.57 -12.93
N LEU A 257 8.96 -4.60 -12.57
CA LEU A 257 10.39 -4.72 -12.90
C LEU A 257 10.61 -4.86 -14.41
N ASN A 258 9.80 -5.67 -15.09
CA ASN A 258 9.86 -5.81 -16.54
C ASN A 258 9.44 -4.52 -17.27
N PHE A 259 8.56 -3.73 -16.66
CA PHE A 259 8.24 -2.41 -17.17
C PHE A 259 9.44 -1.45 -17.09
N LEU A 260 10.19 -1.50 -16.00
CA LEU A 260 11.41 -0.68 -15.81
C LEU A 260 12.57 -1.16 -16.70
N PHE A 261 12.79 -2.47 -16.74
CA PHE A 261 13.96 -3.10 -17.32
C PHE A 261 13.60 -4.24 -18.30
N PRO A 262 12.90 -3.93 -19.41
CA PRO A 262 12.38 -4.97 -20.31
C PRO A 262 13.47 -5.82 -20.98
N ASN A 263 14.70 -5.28 -21.09
CA ASN A 263 15.82 -5.97 -21.71
C ASN A 263 16.65 -6.79 -20.69
N VAL A 264 16.40 -6.59 -19.40
CA VAL A 264 17.12 -7.26 -18.30
C VAL A 264 16.29 -8.40 -17.72
N MET A 265 15.00 -8.17 -17.52
CA MET A 265 14.10 -9.19 -16.97
C MET A 265 13.92 -10.37 -17.93
N PRO A 266 13.94 -11.63 -17.42
CA PRO A 266 13.68 -12.80 -18.24
C PRO A 266 12.24 -12.83 -18.76
N LEU A 267 11.97 -13.65 -19.74
CA LEU A 267 10.59 -13.93 -20.17
C LEU A 267 9.75 -14.38 -18.98
N LYS A 268 8.46 -14.03 -19.00
CA LYS A 268 7.53 -14.36 -17.91
C LYS A 268 7.51 -15.86 -17.58
N THR A 269 7.54 -16.72 -18.59
CA THR A 269 7.58 -18.17 -18.41
C THR A 269 8.81 -18.61 -17.62
N THR A 270 9.98 -18.11 -17.99
CA THR A 270 11.23 -18.41 -17.29
C THR A 270 11.24 -17.85 -15.87
N PHE A 271 10.71 -16.64 -15.66
CA PHE A 271 10.54 -16.08 -14.33
C PHE A 271 9.63 -16.96 -13.44
N GLU A 272 8.52 -17.45 -14.00
CA GLU A 272 7.61 -18.32 -13.27
C GLU A 272 8.25 -19.67 -12.94
N GLU A 273 9.03 -20.23 -13.84
CA GLU A 273 9.80 -21.47 -13.59
C GLU A 273 10.81 -21.29 -12.46
N LEU A 274 11.46 -20.14 -12.38
CA LEU A 274 12.47 -19.84 -11.38
C LEU A 274 11.86 -19.57 -9.99
N PHE A 275 10.79 -18.79 -9.92
CA PHE A 275 10.35 -18.20 -8.66
C PHE A 275 8.94 -18.60 -8.20
N VAL A 276 8.16 -19.33 -9.03
CA VAL A 276 6.77 -19.64 -8.70
C VAL A 276 6.56 -21.15 -8.60
N LYS A 277 5.92 -21.58 -7.49
CA LYS A 277 5.41 -22.96 -7.34
C LYS A 277 3.98 -22.98 -7.87
N LYS A 278 3.72 -23.81 -8.87
CA LYS A 278 2.38 -24.00 -9.45
C LYS A 278 1.90 -25.43 -9.27
N SER A 279 0.59 -25.59 -9.11
CA SER A 279 -0.04 -26.89 -9.22
C SER A 279 0.11 -27.42 -10.65
N PHE A 280 0.53 -28.68 -10.77
CA PHE A 280 0.63 -29.33 -12.07
C PHE A 280 -0.73 -29.50 -12.75
N GLN A 281 -1.78 -29.73 -11.96
CA GLN A 281 -3.12 -30.00 -12.49
C GLN A 281 -3.92 -28.71 -12.79
N THR A 282 -3.86 -27.73 -11.90
CA THR A 282 -4.72 -26.54 -11.95
C THR A 282 -4.01 -25.28 -12.42
N HIS A 283 -2.68 -25.31 -12.56
CA HIS A 283 -1.81 -24.16 -12.81
C HIS A 283 -1.95 -23.02 -11.79
N GLN A 284 -2.63 -23.27 -10.67
CA GLN A 284 -2.74 -22.31 -9.57
C GLN A 284 -1.40 -22.12 -8.88
N ILE A 285 -1.13 -20.90 -8.45
CA ILE A 285 0.05 -20.56 -7.66
C ILE A 285 -0.13 -21.16 -6.27
N LEU A 286 0.79 -22.05 -5.87
CA LEU A 286 0.85 -22.69 -4.56
C LEU A 286 1.80 -21.98 -3.59
N GLY A 287 2.66 -21.12 -4.09
CA GLY A 287 3.66 -20.41 -3.31
C GLY A 287 4.84 -19.96 -4.19
N TYR A 288 5.93 -19.57 -3.56
CA TYR A 288 7.09 -19.02 -4.23
C TYR A 288 8.37 -19.79 -3.88
N LYS A 289 9.38 -19.65 -4.74
CA LYS A 289 10.68 -20.31 -4.64
C LYS A 289 11.76 -19.26 -4.42
N ASP A 290 12.80 -19.64 -3.67
CA ASP A 290 14.07 -18.95 -3.58
C ASP A 290 13.97 -17.42 -3.39
N PRO A 291 13.39 -16.94 -2.28
CA PRO A 291 13.24 -15.50 -2.03
C PRO A 291 14.58 -14.75 -1.98
N GLU A 292 15.62 -15.38 -1.47
CA GLU A 292 16.95 -14.75 -1.40
C GLU A 292 17.56 -14.58 -2.80
N LEU A 293 17.40 -15.57 -3.67
CA LEU A 293 17.83 -15.49 -5.05
C LEU A 293 17.06 -14.39 -5.82
N PHE A 294 15.76 -14.26 -5.55
CA PHE A 294 14.96 -13.19 -6.11
C PHE A 294 15.44 -11.81 -5.64
N LYS A 295 15.70 -11.64 -4.36
CA LYS A 295 16.25 -10.39 -3.79
C LYS A 295 17.60 -10.05 -4.41
N LEU A 296 18.49 -11.04 -4.51
CA LEU A 296 19.80 -10.86 -5.12
C LEU A 296 19.68 -10.41 -6.60
N SER A 297 18.79 -11.05 -7.36
CA SER A 297 18.62 -10.74 -8.79
C SER A 297 17.97 -9.38 -9.05
N THR A 298 17.28 -8.82 -8.07
CA THR A 298 16.56 -7.52 -8.22
C THR A 298 17.20 -6.36 -7.44
N ARG A 299 18.33 -6.60 -6.76
CA ARG A 299 18.96 -5.61 -5.87
C ARG A 299 19.37 -4.31 -6.53
N PHE A 300 19.66 -4.32 -7.83
CA PHE A 300 20.01 -3.11 -8.61
C PHE A 300 18.80 -2.40 -9.22
N MET A 301 17.62 -3.01 -9.17
CA MET A 301 16.41 -2.52 -9.79
C MET A 301 15.41 -1.98 -8.78
N ALA A 302 15.45 -2.50 -7.54
CA ALA A 302 14.47 -2.22 -6.52
C ALA A 302 15.11 -1.95 -5.17
N PHE A 303 14.59 -0.95 -4.48
CA PHE A 303 14.98 -0.55 -3.13
C PHE A 303 13.75 -0.33 -2.28
N GLY A 304 13.83 -0.66 -1.00
CA GLY A 304 12.74 -0.42 -0.06
C GLY A 304 13.22 -0.41 1.38
N THR A 305 12.64 0.48 2.17
CA THR A 305 12.89 0.62 3.60
C THR A 305 11.63 0.26 4.37
N ALA A 306 11.78 -0.62 5.35
CA ALA A 306 10.71 -0.98 6.28
C ALA A 306 10.73 -0.07 7.51
N ARG A 307 9.57 0.25 8.08
CA ARG A 307 9.49 1.05 9.33
C ARG A 307 10.21 0.38 10.49
N LYS A 308 10.18 -0.96 10.58
CA LYS A 308 10.87 -1.72 11.59
C LYS A 308 12.37 -1.44 11.59
N GLU A 309 12.98 -1.31 10.42
CA GLU A 309 14.40 -0.99 10.26
C GLU A 309 14.75 0.42 10.78
N LEU A 310 13.75 1.31 10.84
CA LEU A 310 13.91 2.69 11.28
C LEU A 310 13.71 2.89 12.79
N GLY A 311 13.33 1.84 13.52
CA GLY A 311 12.89 1.99 14.91
C GLY A 311 11.65 2.87 15.08
N VAL A 312 10.94 3.17 14.00
CA VAL A 312 9.69 3.93 14.03
C VAL A 312 8.57 2.97 14.43
N SER A 313 8.41 2.76 15.71
CA SER A 313 7.26 2.05 16.23
C SER A 313 6.12 3.03 16.48
N VAL A 314 4.90 2.64 16.14
CA VAL A 314 3.71 3.31 16.63
C VAL A 314 3.62 2.99 18.12
N LYS A 315 3.70 4.04 18.94
CA LYS A 315 3.83 3.89 20.40
C LYS A 315 2.55 3.27 20.96
N ASN A 316 2.68 2.17 21.71
CA ASN A 316 1.57 1.50 22.41
C ASN A 316 0.36 1.07 21.57
N SER A 317 0.56 0.73 20.31
CA SER A 317 -0.56 0.34 19.46
C SER A 317 -0.99 -1.10 19.68
N THR A 318 -2.29 -1.34 19.57
CA THR A 318 -2.91 -2.66 19.75
C THR A 318 -3.64 -3.09 18.50
N CYS A 319 -3.66 -4.39 18.26
CA CYS A 319 -4.53 -5.03 17.27
C CYS A 319 -5.38 -6.08 18.00
N GLU A 320 -6.68 -5.90 18.00
CA GLU A 320 -7.61 -6.84 18.59
C GLU A 320 -8.39 -7.56 17.49
N LEU A 321 -8.29 -8.89 17.49
CA LEU A 321 -9.14 -9.75 16.68
C LEU A 321 -10.37 -10.09 17.49
N ILE A 322 -11.54 -9.68 17.01
CA ILE A 322 -12.81 -9.89 17.67
C ILE A 322 -13.58 -10.96 16.90
N LEU A 323 -13.70 -12.13 17.54
CA LEU A 323 -14.42 -13.28 17.00
C LEU A 323 -15.85 -13.26 17.53
N TYR A 324 -16.83 -13.07 16.66
CA TYR A 324 -18.24 -13.09 17.04
C TYR A 324 -18.94 -14.36 16.54
N LYS A 325 -19.96 -14.78 17.25
CA LYS A 325 -20.80 -15.94 16.88
C LYS A 325 -21.81 -15.50 15.80
N PRO A 326 -21.81 -16.11 14.61
CA PRO A 326 -22.80 -15.81 13.59
C PRO A 326 -24.23 -16.12 14.03
N SER A 327 -25.20 -15.35 13.52
CA SER A 327 -26.61 -15.65 13.74
C SER A 327 -27.03 -16.95 13.05
N GLN A 328 -28.20 -17.49 13.49
CA GLN A 328 -28.79 -18.66 12.83
C GLN A 328 -29.08 -18.36 11.35
N TYR A 329 -29.58 -17.16 11.06
CA TYR A 329 -29.82 -16.70 9.69
C TYR A 329 -28.57 -16.72 8.83
N GLN A 330 -27.49 -16.13 9.33
CA GLN A 330 -26.19 -16.11 8.62
C GLN A 330 -25.67 -17.54 8.36
N ASN A 331 -25.76 -18.43 9.34
CA ASN A 331 -25.34 -19.83 9.19
C ASN A 331 -26.15 -20.57 8.12
N GLN A 332 -27.46 -20.36 8.06
CA GLN A 332 -28.32 -20.94 7.05
C GLN A 332 -28.00 -20.39 5.66
N LEU A 333 -27.78 -19.09 5.56
CA LEU A 333 -27.45 -18.42 4.31
C LEU A 333 -26.08 -18.87 3.78
N PHE A 334 -25.08 -18.95 4.67
CA PHE A 334 -23.72 -19.38 4.34
C PHE A 334 -23.68 -20.78 3.71
N SER A 335 -24.52 -21.70 4.19
CA SER A 335 -24.60 -23.06 3.65
C SER A 335 -25.16 -23.11 2.22
N LYS A 336 -25.98 -22.13 1.84
CA LYS A 336 -26.74 -22.11 0.58
C LYS A 336 -26.09 -21.26 -0.52
N THR A 337 -25.17 -20.35 -0.20
CA THR A 337 -24.61 -19.40 -1.16
C THR A 337 -23.15 -19.65 -1.47
N ARG A 338 -22.73 -19.31 -2.71
CA ARG A 338 -21.32 -19.18 -3.13
C ARG A 338 -20.75 -17.78 -2.84
N TYR A 339 -21.58 -16.80 -2.60
CA TYR A 339 -21.19 -15.39 -2.34
C TYR A 339 -20.99 -15.13 -0.86
N LYS A 340 -20.14 -15.91 -0.23
CA LYS A 340 -19.98 -16.02 1.22
C LYS A 340 -19.64 -14.73 1.95
N ARG A 341 -18.89 -13.82 1.33
CA ARG A 341 -18.51 -12.55 1.96
C ARG A 341 -19.71 -11.66 2.29
N TYR A 342 -20.76 -11.65 1.46
CA TYR A 342 -21.95 -10.83 1.69
C TYR A 342 -22.79 -11.31 2.88
N VAL A 343 -22.68 -12.58 3.23
CA VAL A 343 -23.36 -13.15 4.38
C VAL A 343 -22.96 -12.44 5.69
N TRP A 344 -21.69 -12.04 5.78
CA TRP A 344 -21.12 -11.47 7.00
C TRP A 344 -21.30 -9.96 7.12
N ASP A 345 -21.41 -9.26 6.02
CA ASP A 345 -21.36 -7.81 6.00
C ASP A 345 -22.69 -7.17 5.57
N GLU A 346 -23.44 -7.81 4.69
CA GLU A 346 -24.61 -7.25 4.02
C GLU A 346 -25.63 -8.34 3.64
N PRO A 347 -26.27 -8.99 4.61
CA PRO A 347 -27.24 -10.05 4.35
C PRO A 347 -28.46 -9.58 3.53
N SER A 348 -28.77 -8.27 3.50
CA SER A 348 -29.76 -7.65 2.61
C SER A 348 -29.51 -7.89 1.12
N TRP A 349 -28.27 -8.22 0.73
CA TRP A 349 -27.98 -8.67 -0.63
C TRP A 349 -28.82 -9.88 -1.10
N PHE A 350 -29.18 -10.75 -0.15
CA PHE A 350 -29.93 -11.96 -0.43
C PHE A 350 -31.44 -11.81 -0.17
N ASP A 351 -31.81 -10.87 0.65
CA ASP A 351 -33.18 -10.55 1.02
C ASP A 351 -33.30 -9.03 1.25
N PRO A 352 -33.69 -8.26 0.21
CA PRO A 352 -33.76 -6.81 0.29
C PRO A 352 -34.76 -6.27 1.33
N ASP A 353 -35.76 -7.08 1.68
CA ASP A 353 -36.80 -6.72 2.67
C ASP A 353 -36.40 -7.10 4.09
N LEU A 354 -35.23 -7.69 4.28
CA LEU A 354 -34.73 -8.13 5.58
C LEU A 354 -34.50 -6.94 6.52
N GLU A 355 -35.15 -6.94 7.65
CA GLU A 355 -34.85 -5.99 8.72
C GLU A 355 -33.50 -6.34 9.36
N ILE A 356 -32.53 -5.43 9.23
CA ILE A 356 -31.18 -5.62 9.74
C ILE A 356 -31.11 -5.18 11.21
N THR A 357 -31.07 -6.16 12.09
CA THR A 357 -30.91 -5.99 13.54
C THR A 357 -29.65 -6.70 14.04
N PRO A 358 -29.17 -6.43 15.26
CA PRO A 358 -28.05 -7.16 15.84
C PRO A 358 -28.26 -8.68 15.95
N GLU A 359 -29.49 -9.14 16.08
CA GLU A 359 -29.82 -10.56 16.09
C GLU A 359 -29.60 -11.22 14.71
N VAL A 360 -29.83 -10.48 13.64
CA VAL A 360 -29.60 -10.91 12.26
C VAL A 360 -28.14 -10.77 11.89
N LEU A 361 -27.54 -9.65 12.26
CA LEU A 361 -26.16 -9.25 11.92
C LEU A 361 -25.36 -8.92 13.20
N PRO A 362 -24.84 -9.93 13.91
CA PRO A 362 -24.18 -9.76 15.21
C PRO A 362 -22.97 -8.83 15.22
N LYS A 363 -22.36 -8.56 14.07
CA LYS A 363 -21.30 -7.51 13.93
C LYS A 363 -21.78 -6.14 14.42
N LEU A 364 -23.07 -5.83 14.29
CA LEU A 364 -23.63 -4.57 14.76
C LEU A 364 -23.56 -4.45 16.28
N GLN A 365 -23.82 -5.56 16.99
CA GLN A 365 -23.64 -5.59 18.45
C GLN A 365 -22.17 -5.36 18.83
N VAL A 366 -21.23 -5.96 18.09
CA VAL A 366 -19.80 -5.74 18.33
C VAL A 366 -19.43 -4.27 18.11
N ILE A 367 -20.01 -3.61 17.11
CA ILE A 367 -19.81 -2.17 16.89
C ILE A 367 -20.32 -1.35 18.07
N GLU A 368 -21.55 -1.62 18.56
CA GLU A 368 -22.09 -0.96 19.75
C GLU A 368 -21.16 -1.14 20.96
N ASP A 369 -20.74 -2.37 21.22
CA ASP A 369 -19.87 -2.71 22.35
C ASP A 369 -18.49 -2.02 22.25
N LEU A 370 -17.92 -1.94 21.05
CA LEU A 370 -16.67 -1.20 20.83
C LEU A 370 -16.83 0.28 21.18
N PHE A 371 -17.90 0.93 20.74
CA PHE A 371 -18.14 2.33 21.08
C PHE A 371 -18.42 2.53 22.55
N ARG A 372 -19.10 1.59 23.18
CA ARG A 372 -19.44 1.65 24.62
C ARG A 372 -18.24 1.44 25.52
N TYR A 373 -17.38 0.47 25.21
CA TYR A 373 -16.37 -0.03 26.16
C TYR A 373 -14.92 0.24 25.75
N ARG A 374 -14.64 0.60 24.48
CA ARG A 374 -13.28 0.79 23.96
C ARG A 374 -13.03 2.18 23.39
N ILE A 375 -13.91 2.64 22.52
CA ILE A 375 -13.72 3.89 21.78
C ILE A 375 -14.23 5.09 22.59
N GLY A 376 -15.30 4.88 23.36
CA GLY A 376 -15.89 5.97 24.16
C GLY A 376 -16.32 7.14 23.27
N ARG A 377 -15.74 8.32 23.50
CA ARG A 377 -16.02 9.55 22.73
C ARG A 377 -15.05 9.81 21.59
N ASP A 378 -14.04 8.98 21.42
CA ASP A 378 -12.99 9.18 20.42
C ASP A 378 -13.53 9.03 18.99
N LYS A 379 -12.76 9.56 18.04
CA LYS A 379 -13.04 9.44 16.61
C LYS A 379 -12.58 8.09 16.08
N ALA A 380 -13.40 7.48 15.21
CA ALA A 380 -13.11 6.19 14.62
C ALA A 380 -13.25 6.19 13.09
N LEU A 381 -12.46 5.33 12.45
CA LEU A 381 -12.58 4.96 11.05
C LEU A 381 -13.13 3.53 10.97
N ILE A 382 -14.20 3.33 10.21
CA ILE A 382 -14.74 2.00 9.92
C ILE A 382 -14.54 1.72 8.43
N TYR A 383 -13.83 0.63 8.15
CA TYR A 383 -13.65 0.16 6.78
C TYR A 383 -14.67 -0.93 6.44
N VAL A 384 -15.33 -0.74 5.29
CA VAL A 384 -16.29 -1.68 4.71
C VAL A 384 -15.95 -1.95 3.24
N HIS A 385 -16.51 -3.04 2.68
CA HIS A 385 -16.28 -3.38 1.27
C HIS A 385 -17.22 -2.72 0.29
N SER A 386 -18.45 -2.51 0.69
CA SER A 386 -19.55 -2.08 -0.18
C SER A 386 -20.22 -0.82 0.34
N VAL A 387 -20.97 -0.17 -0.56
CA VAL A 387 -21.83 0.97 -0.21
C VAL A 387 -23.01 0.49 0.63
N GLU A 388 -23.50 -0.73 0.40
CA GLU A 388 -24.62 -1.28 1.17
C GLU A 388 -24.24 -1.51 2.65
N ALA A 389 -23.09 -2.15 2.89
CA ALA A 389 -22.57 -2.28 4.25
C ALA A 389 -22.34 -0.91 4.93
N GLN A 390 -21.97 0.12 4.16
CA GLN A 390 -21.85 1.51 4.61
C GLN A 390 -23.20 2.05 5.09
N ASN A 391 -24.25 1.86 4.31
CA ASN A 391 -25.60 2.34 4.61
C ASN A 391 -26.17 1.65 5.86
N ILE A 392 -25.99 0.32 5.96
CA ILE A 392 -26.39 -0.45 7.15
C ILE A 392 -25.73 0.11 8.41
N LEU A 393 -24.42 0.32 8.37
CA LEU A 393 -23.67 0.82 9.52
C LEU A 393 -24.05 2.25 9.91
N VAL A 394 -24.22 3.15 8.94
CA VAL A 394 -24.60 4.53 9.21
C VAL A 394 -25.97 4.58 9.88
N LYS A 395 -26.95 3.86 9.34
CA LYS A 395 -28.29 3.76 9.92
C LYS A 395 -28.26 3.21 11.37
N PHE A 396 -27.45 2.19 11.61
CA PHE A 396 -27.27 1.60 12.93
C PHE A 396 -26.64 2.60 13.92
N LEU A 397 -25.54 3.27 13.51
CA LEU A 397 -24.85 4.25 14.34
C LEU A 397 -25.73 5.46 14.66
N GLU A 398 -26.53 5.93 13.72
CA GLU A 398 -27.53 6.98 13.95
C GLU A 398 -28.55 6.57 15.02
N GLY A 399 -29.00 5.31 15.00
CA GLY A 399 -29.85 4.74 16.05
C GLY A 399 -29.21 4.73 17.45
N LEU A 400 -27.88 4.70 17.52
CA LEU A 400 -27.09 4.85 18.74
C LEU A 400 -26.74 6.32 19.08
N ASN A 401 -27.28 7.30 18.37
CA ASN A 401 -26.91 8.73 18.45
C ASN A 401 -25.43 9.00 18.15
N ILE A 402 -24.78 8.18 17.34
CA ILE A 402 -23.41 8.37 16.88
C ILE A 402 -23.45 8.93 15.45
N LYS A 403 -23.06 10.19 15.28
CA LYS A 403 -23.00 10.82 13.96
C LYS A 403 -21.87 10.22 13.13
N ALA A 404 -22.22 9.61 12.00
CA ALA A 404 -21.30 8.99 11.07
C ALA A 404 -21.33 9.71 9.69
N LEU A 405 -20.16 9.91 9.11
CA LEU A 405 -19.98 10.46 7.77
C LEU A 405 -19.51 9.37 6.82
N THR A 406 -20.13 9.29 5.65
CA THR A 406 -19.70 8.36 4.60
C THR A 406 -18.74 9.03 3.63
N ILE A 407 -17.67 8.32 3.26
CA ILE A 407 -16.79 8.68 2.15
C ILE A 407 -16.61 7.44 1.27
N ASN A 408 -17.04 7.52 0.02
CA ASN A 408 -17.02 6.37 -0.90
C ASN A 408 -16.53 6.74 -2.30
N GLY A 409 -16.68 5.82 -3.27
CA GLY A 409 -16.25 6.01 -4.65
C GLY A 409 -16.92 7.18 -5.39
N GLU A 410 -18.08 7.63 -4.94
CA GLU A 410 -18.80 8.79 -5.52
C GLU A 410 -18.16 10.12 -5.10
N ASP A 411 -17.40 10.11 -3.99
CA ASP A 411 -16.64 11.26 -3.48
C ASP A 411 -15.25 11.40 -4.12
N ASN A 412 -15.04 10.79 -5.29
CA ASN A 412 -13.71 10.58 -5.86
C ASN A 412 -12.95 11.86 -6.27
N THR A 413 -13.60 13.02 -6.29
CA THR A 413 -12.89 14.26 -6.57
C THR A 413 -12.20 14.79 -5.31
N PRO A 414 -10.97 15.35 -5.43
CA PRO A 414 -10.27 15.97 -4.30
C PRO A 414 -11.09 17.01 -3.55
N LYS A 415 -11.87 17.79 -4.29
CA LYS A 415 -12.75 18.84 -3.73
C LYS A 415 -13.84 18.24 -2.85
N LYS A 416 -14.51 17.17 -3.31
CA LYS A 416 -15.55 16.49 -2.51
C LYS A 416 -14.94 15.84 -1.27
N LYS A 417 -13.79 15.16 -1.39
CA LYS A 417 -13.10 14.57 -0.23
C LYS A 417 -12.68 15.61 0.79
N ALA A 418 -12.12 16.73 0.32
CA ALA A 418 -11.73 17.84 1.20
C ALA A 418 -12.94 18.45 1.92
N ALA A 419 -14.03 18.70 1.20
CA ALA A 419 -15.27 19.23 1.78
C ALA A 419 -15.85 18.27 2.83
N LYS A 420 -15.86 16.96 2.55
CA LYS A 420 -16.31 15.95 3.52
C LYS A 420 -15.42 15.87 4.76
N LEU A 421 -14.10 15.99 4.61
CA LEU A 421 -13.19 16.04 5.76
C LEU A 421 -13.37 17.32 6.58
N GLU A 422 -13.61 18.44 5.94
CA GLU A 422 -13.94 19.70 6.63
C GLU A 422 -15.29 19.60 7.38
N GLU A 423 -16.29 19.01 6.75
CA GLU A 423 -17.57 18.68 7.37
C GLU A 423 -17.39 17.75 8.58
N PHE A 424 -16.51 16.75 8.48
CA PHE A 424 -16.18 15.85 9.60
C PHE A 424 -15.54 16.59 10.77
N HIS A 425 -14.70 17.57 10.49
CA HIS A 425 -14.06 18.37 11.54
C HIS A 425 -15.02 19.35 12.21
N SER A 426 -15.91 19.98 11.46
CA SER A 426 -16.81 21.04 11.92
C SER A 426 -18.18 20.55 12.35
N GLY A 427 -18.66 19.44 11.78
CA GLY A 427 -20.05 18.98 11.89
C GLY A 427 -20.38 18.10 13.09
N GLY A 428 -19.45 17.89 14.03
CA GLY A 428 -19.68 17.05 15.21
C GLY A 428 -19.76 15.54 14.90
N PHE A 429 -19.25 15.12 13.76
CA PHE A 429 -19.14 13.70 13.41
C PHE A 429 -18.06 13.00 14.23
N ARG A 430 -18.34 11.74 14.61
CA ARG A 430 -17.40 10.90 15.36
C ARG A 430 -16.82 9.78 14.53
N VAL A 431 -17.53 9.35 13.49
CA VAL A 431 -17.16 8.17 12.70
C VAL A 431 -17.08 8.54 11.23
N ILE A 432 -16.02 8.07 10.57
CA ILE A 432 -15.97 7.98 9.11
C ILE A 432 -16.19 6.51 8.74
N VAL A 433 -17.19 6.23 7.91
CA VAL A 433 -17.40 4.91 7.29
C VAL A 433 -16.96 4.99 5.84
N THR A 434 -16.02 4.14 5.42
CA THR A 434 -15.45 4.22 4.08
C THR A 434 -15.20 2.87 3.44
N ASN A 435 -15.37 2.79 2.13
CA ASN A 435 -14.92 1.67 1.30
C ASN A 435 -13.65 2.03 0.48
N LEU A 436 -13.11 3.23 0.66
CA LEU A 436 -11.92 3.69 -0.05
C LEU A 436 -10.65 3.11 0.56
N LYS A 437 -9.88 2.44 -0.25
CA LYS A 437 -8.58 1.88 0.13
C LYS A 437 -7.47 2.94 0.11
N LYS A 438 -7.66 4.03 -0.65
CA LYS A 438 -6.64 5.05 -0.94
C LYS A 438 -7.21 6.46 -0.92
N GLY A 439 -6.33 7.47 -0.86
CA GLY A 439 -6.71 8.87 -1.07
C GLY A 439 -7.27 9.62 0.14
N LEU A 440 -7.18 9.06 1.35
CA LEU A 440 -7.55 9.75 2.60
C LEU A 440 -6.34 9.86 3.54
N ASN A 441 -6.17 10.99 4.20
CA ASN A 441 -5.18 11.18 5.26
C ASN A 441 -5.92 11.43 6.59
N LEU A 442 -5.93 10.42 7.45
CA LEU A 442 -6.73 10.37 8.66
C LEU A 442 -5.85 10.12 9.91
N GLY A 443 -4.60 10.60 9.91
CA GLY A 443 -3.66 10.43 11.03
C GLY A 443 -4.17 10.94 12.37
N PHE A 444 -5.15 11.84 12.38
CA PHE A 444 -5.80 12.34 13.60
C PHE A 444 -6.81 11.36 14.22
N ILE A 445 -7.14 10.25 13.55
CA ILE A 445 -8.00 9.18 14.07
C ILE A 445 -7.14 8.11 14.73
N ASN A 446 -7.55 7.65 15.92
CA ASN A 446 -6.80 6.65 16.69
C ASN A 446 -7.39 5.24 16.63
N HIS A 447 -8.65 5.10 16.26
CA HIS A 447 -9.35 3.82 16.20
C HIS A 447 -9.71 3.45 14.76
N LEU A 448 -9.29 2.25 14.33
CA LEU A 448 -9.64 1.68 13.02
C LEU A 448 -10.35 0.36 13.21
N ILE A 449 -11.56 0.26 12.68
CA ILE A 449 -12.35 -0.95 12.69
C ILE A 449 -12.40 -1.52 11.27
N PHE A 450 -11.89 -2.73 11.08
CA PHE A 450 -12.13 -3.53 9.90
C PHE A 450 -13.43 -4.31 10.07
N TYR A 451 -14.52 -3.67 9.71
CA TYR A 451 -15.83 -4.34 9.69
C TYR A 451 -15.87 -5.41 8.60
N SER A 452 -15.34 -5.10 7.42
CA SER A 452 -15.14 -6.06 6.34
C SER A 452 -13.68 -6.43 6.21
N PHE A 453 -13.37 -7.72 6.29
CA PHE A 453 -12.01 -8.23 6.15
C PHE A 453 -11.81 -8.97 4.83
N THR A 454 -10.74 -8.64 4.10
CA THR A 454 -10.48 -9.21 2.76
C THR A 454 -9.55 -10.40 2.76
N GLY A 455 -8.81 -10.64 3.82
CA GLY A 455 -7.68 -11.56 3.82
C GLY A 455 -6.49 -11.09 2.96
N ASN A 456 -6.53 -9.87 2.42
CA ASN A 456 -5.47 -9.31 1.59
C ASN A 456 -4.63 -8.31 2.40
N SER A 457 -3.40 -8.72 2.77
CA SER A 457 -2.48 -7.89 3.55
C SER A 457 -2.12 -6.57 2.88
N GLY A 458 -2.03 -6.51 1.56
CA GLY A 458 -1.77 -5.27 0.84
C GLY A 458 -2.88 -4.23 1.02
N ILE A 459 -4.14 -4.67 0.99
CA ILE A 459 -5.30 -3.80 1.24
C ILE A 459 -5.34 -3.36 2.70
N THR A 460 -5.18 -4.29 3.64
CA THR A 460 -5.18 -3.96 5.07
C THR A 460 -4.08 -2.97 5.43
N ASN A 461 -2.86 -3.13 4.90
CA ASN A 461 -1.77 -2.18 5.07
C ASN A 461 -2.07 -0.79 4.52
N GLN A 462 -2.71 -0.72 3.36
CA GLN A 462 -3.09 0.56 2.77
C GLN A 462 -4.13 1.30 3.64
N ILE A 463 -5.09 0.57 4.21
CA ILE A 463 -6.13 1.13 5.08
C ILE A 463 -5.51 1.52 6.43
N GLU A 464 -4.73 0.65 7.05
CA GLU A 464 -3.98 0.96 8.28
C GLU A 464 -3.11 2.21 8.11
N GLY A 465 -2.40 2.32 6.99
CA GLY A 465 -1.59 3.48 6.66
C GLY A 465 -2.37 4.79 6.51
N ARG A 466 -3.72 4.79 6.58
CA ARG A 466 -4.52 6.02 6.65
C ARG A 466 -4.46 6.68 8.01
N ILE A 467 -4.46 5.88 9.06
CA ILE A 467 -4.41 6.36 10.44
C ILE A 467 -3.01 6.29 11.04
N VAL A 468 -2.19 5.32 10.63
CA VAL A 468 -0.83 5.12 11.14
C VAL A 468 0.17 5.93 10.29
N ARG A 469 0.89 6.86 10.92
CA ARG A 469 1.90 7.70 10.27
C ARG A 469 3.22 7.63 11.04
N SER A 470 4.33 7.81 10.33
CA SER A 470 5.68 7.77 10.90
C SER A 470 5.96 8.86 11.94
N GLN A 471 5.08 9.83 12.09
CA GLN A 471 5.21 10.94 13.04
C GLN A 471 4.13 10.92 14.13
N ASP A 472 3.30 9.87 14.17
CA ASP A 472 2.24 9.79 15.17
C ASP A 472 2.82 9.58 16.56
N ILE A 473 2.37 10.42 17.48
CA ILE A 473 2.69 10.37 18.91
C ILE A 473 1.58 9.70 19.73
N HIS A 474 0.43 9.45 19.11
CA HIS A 474 -0.74 8.86 19.74
C HIS A 474 -0.80 7.35 19.51
N ASP A 475 -1.34 6.66 20.49
CA ASP A 475 -1.63 5.23 20.40
C ASP A 475 -2.65 4.97 19.29
N LYS A 476 -2.52 3.85 18.60
CA LYS A 476 -3.43 3.42 17.54
C LYS A 476 -4.03 2.07 17.89
N HIS A 477 -5.32 1.95 17.73
CA HIS A 477 -6.09 0.76 18.06
C HIS A 477 -6.79 0.23 16.82
N LEU A 478 -6.47 -1.00 16.44
CA LEU A 478 -7.02 -1.68 15.29
C LEU A 478 -7.92 -2.81 15.76
N TYR A 479 -9.12 -2.89 15.21
CA TYR A 479 -10.11 -3.91 15.54
C TYR A 479 -10.49 -4.67 14.27
N LEU A 480 -10.32 -5.98 14.29
CA LEU A 480 -10.65 -6.86 13.18
C LEU A 480 -11.81 -7.77 13.56
N LEU A 481 -12.94 -7.63 12.88
CA LEU A 481 -14.15 -8.37 13.19
C LEU A 481 -14.30 -9.59 12.27
N LEU A 482 -14.30 -10.79 12.84
CA LEU A 482 -14.44 -12.05 12.10
C LEU A 482 -15.53 -12.96 12.69
N ALA A 483 -16.26 -13.62 11.82
CA ALA A 483 -17.17 -14.69 12.21
C ALA A 483 -16.36 -15.92 12.65
N ARG A 484 -16.61 -16.43 13.87
CA ARG A 484 -15.81 -17.49 14.50
C ARG A 484 -15.58 -18.72 13.64
N ARG A 485 -16.59 -19.23 13.02
CA ARG A 485 -16.54 -20.56 12.44
C ARG A 485 -15.88 -20.61 11.06
N GLU A 486 -16.15 -19.59 10.26
CA GLU A 486 -15.95 -19.70 8.82
C GLU A 486 -14.83 -18.76 8.31
N GLU A 487 -14.55 -17.70 9.05
CA GLU A 487 -13.52 -16.72 8.63
C GLU A 487 -12.14 -17.01 9.20
N TYR A 488 -11.96 -17.98 10.12
CA TYR A 488 -10.62 -18.38 10.56
C TYR A 488 -9.75 -18.88 9.39
N LYS A 489 -10.39 -19.53 8.41
CA LYS A 489 -9.72 -20.01 7.21
C LYS A 489 -9.16 -18.84 6.38
N VAL A 490 -9.93 -17.76 6.28
CA VAL A 490 -9.49 -16.52 5.62
C VAL A 490 -8.30 -15.91 6.36
N LEU A 491 -8.32 -15.93 7.69
CA LEU A 491 -7.22 -15.48 8.53
C LEU A 491 -5.96 -16.32 8.27
N TYR A 492 -6.08 -17.63 8.25
CA TYR A 492 -4.96 -18.55 8.00
C TYR A 492 -4.37 -18.36 6.60
N GLU A 493 -5.21 -18.23 5.58
CA GLU A 493 -4.79 -17.94 4.22
C GLU A 493 -4.09 -16.56 4.12
N ALA A 494 -4.59 -15.56 4.86
CA ALA A 494 -3.97 -14.25 4.93
C ALA A 494 -2.58 -14.30 5.58
N CYS A 495 -2.37 -15.10 6.62
CA CYS A 495 -1.07 -15.31 7.25
C CYS A 495 -0.05 -15.90 6.25
N THR A 496 -0.40 -17.01 5.62
CA THR A 496 0.48 -17.67 4.64
C THR A 496 0.82 -16.74 3.48
N SER A 497 -0.17 -16.08 2.92
CA SER A 497 0.03 -15.11 1.83
C SER A 497 0.90 -13.92 2.23
N THR A 498 0.81 -13.46 3.47
CA THR A 498 1.64 -12.37 3.99
C THR A 498 3.09 -12.82 4.19
N GLU A 499 3.29 -14.01 4.76
CA GLU A 499 4.60 -14.62 4.97
C GLU A 499 5.35 -14.81 3.65
N ASP A 500 4.71 -15.41 2.65
CA ASP A 500 5.27 -15.57 1.31
C ASP A 500 5.67 -14.23 0.67
N ARG A 501 4.85 -13.20 0.84
CA ARG A 501 5.13 -11.87 0.30
C ARG A 501 6.30 -11.20 0.98
N LEU A 502 6.36 -11.26 2.31
CA LEU A 502 7.44 -10.65 3.08
C LEU A 502 8.76 -11.37 2.87
N ALA A 503 8.74 -12.68 2.61
CA ALA A 503 9.94 -13.42 2.24
C ALA A 503 10.58 -12.90 0.94
N HIS A 504 9.79 -12.35 0.01
CA HIS A 504 10.26 -11.84 -1.28
C HIS A 504 10.51 -10.33 -1.32
N THR A 505 10.09 -9.60 -0.30
CA THR A 505 10.27 -8.15 -0.20
C THR A 505 10.83 -7.79 1.16
N LYS A 506 11.61 -6.71 1.25
CA LYS A 506 12.00 -6.10 2.52
C LYS A 506 10.86 -5.25 3.10
N HIS A 507 9.60 -5.71 2.97
CA HIS A 507 8.48 -4.93 3.44
C HIS A 507 8.32 -4.98 4.95
N GLU A 508 7.93 -3.82 5.45
CA GLU A 508 7.54 -3.65 6.81
C GLU A 508 6.33 -4.47 7.17
N VAL A 509 6.40 -4.93 8.37
CA VAL A 509 5.31 -5.56 9.07
C VAL A 509 4.52 -4.44 9.77
N SER A 510 3.29 -4.19 9.34
CA SER A 510 2.31 -3.37 10.04
C SER A 510 1.85 -4.08 11.31
N LEU A 511 1.03 -3.43 12.15
CA LEU A 511 0.44 -4.09 13.32
C LEU A 511 -0.36 -5.33 12.93
N LEU A 512 -1.17 -5.24 11.88
CA LEU A 512 -1.93 -6.37 11.37
C LEU A 512 -1.04 -7.45 10.77
N ASN A 513 0.01 -7.08 10.04
CA ASN A 513 0.96 -8.06 9.51
C ASN A 513 1.75 -8.75 10.63
N ASN A 514 2.12 -8.02 11.71
CA ASN A 514 2.74 -8.64 12.88
C ASN A 514 1.82 -9.70 13.50
N PHE A 515 0.54 -9.38 13.61
CA PHE A 515 -0.47 -10.34 14.07
C PHE A 515 -0.50 -11.59 13.17
N PHE A 516 -0.56 -11.42 11.84
CA PHE A 516 -0.60 -12.53 10.89
C PHE A 516 0.69 -13.36 10.83
N LEU A 517 1.83 -12.76 11.13
CA LEU A 517 3.12 -13.46 11.17
C LEU A 517 3.37 -14.20 12.48
N ASN A 518 2.66 -13.85 13.54
CA ASN A 518 2.75 -14.57 14.80
C ASN A 518 1.92 -15.85 14.74
N ARG A 519 2.56 -16.96 14.35
CA ARG A 519 1.93 -18.26 14.19
C ARG A 519 1.29 -18.79 15.48
N GLU A 520 1.91 -18.56 16.62
CA GLU A 520 1.36 -18.99 17.91
C GLU A 520 0.02 -18.31 18.18
N VAL A 521 -0.09 -17.01 17.92
CA VAL A 521 -1.35 -16.27 18.05
C VAL A 521 -2.41 -16.84 17.12
N VAL A 522 -2.07 -17.05 15.84
CA VAL A 522 -3.03 -17.56 14.84
C VAL A 522 -3.45 -18.99 15.17
N ASP A 523 -2.51 -19.86 15.52
CA ASP A 523 -2.80 -21.25 15.87
C ASP A 523 -3.63 -21.32 17.15
N THR A 524 -3.36 -20.47 18.15
CA THR A 524 -4.15 -20.37 19.37
C THR A 524 -5.59 -19.93 19.06
N VAL A 525 -5.79 -18.95 18.17
CA VAL A 525 -7.12 -18.52 17.72
C VAL A 525 -7.85 -19.66 17.01
N VAL A 526 -7.16 -20.39 16.14
CA VAL A 526 -7.72 -21.50 15.38
C VAL A 526 -8.13 -22.64 16.31
N GLU A 527 -7.28 -23.00 17.28
CA GLU A 527 -7.57 -24.07 18.23
C GLU A 527 -8.69 -23.68 19.21
N ALA A 528 -8.67 -22.45 19.76
CA ALA A 528 -9.75 -21.95 20.60
C ALA A 528 -11.10 -21.97 19.85
N THR A 529 -11.10 -21.57 18.58
CA THR A 529 -12.31 -21.58 17.74
C THR A 529 -12.81 -23.01 17.50
N LYS A 530 -11.91 -23.98 17.30
CA LYS A 530 -12.28 -25.40 17.14
C LYS A 530 -12.84 -25.99 18.43
N GLN A 531 -12.21 -25.72 19.57
CA GLN A 531 -12.62 -26.19 20.87
C GLN A 531 -14.02 -25.68 21.22
N GLU A 532 -14.26 -24.37 21.05
CA GLU A 532 -15.56 -23.77 21.30
C GLU A 532 -16.68 -24.34 20.41
N ILE A 533 -16.36 -24.67 19.14
CA ILE A 533 -17.31 -25.32 18.25
C ILE A 533 -17.71 -26.71 18.79
N SER A 534 -16.75 -27.44 19.37
CA SER A 534 -16.99 -28.79 19.91
C SER A 534 -17.72 -28.78 21.25
N GLU A 535 -17.47 -27.76 22.08
CA GLU A 535 -17.99 -27.67 23.47
C GLU A 535 -19.26 -26.83 23.60
N GLY A 536 -19.71 -26.16 22.55
CA GLY A 536 -20.92 -25.33 22.57
C GLY A 536 -20.77 -24.09 23.46
N ALA A 537 -19.65 -23.39 23.35
CA ALA A 537 -19.28 -22.26 24.19
C ALA A 537 -20.40 -21.21 24.38
N SER A 538 -20.54 -20.74 25.62
CA SER A 538 -21.59 -19.82 26.05
C SER A 538 -21.40 -18.39 25.64
N SER A 539 -20.12 -17.90 25.51
CA SER A 539 -19.86 -16.49 25.21
C SER A 539 -20.04 -16.16 23.73
N ALA A 540 -20.71 -15.05 23.45
CA ALA A 540 -20.99 -14.59 22.08
C ALA A 540 -19.75 -14.02 21.36
N ILE A 541 -18.78 -13.52 22.12
CA ILE A 541 -17.60 -12.80 21.59
C ILE A 541 -16.34 -13.30 22.29
N ALA A 542 -15.28 -13.54 21.51
CA ALA A 542 -13.93 -13.74 22.00
C ALA A 542 -13.01 -12.68 21.41
N VAL A 543 -12.08 -12.18 22.21
CA VAL A 543 -11.11 -11.17 21.77
C VAL A 543 -9.71 -11.70 21.94
N VAL A 544 -8.90 -11.63 20.87
CA VAL A 544 -7.47 -11.89 20.91
C VAL A 544 -6.75 -10.56 20.76
N SER A 545 -6.03 -10.17 21.80
CA SER A 545 -5.29 -8.90 21.82
C SER A 545 -3.84 -9.11 21.51
N TYR A 546 -3.31 -8.25 20.65
CA TYR A 546 -1.90 -8.19 20.27
C TYR A 546 -1.41 -6.74 20.37
N SER A 547 -0.27 -6.53 20.99
CA SER A 547 0.36 -5.22 21.08
C SER A 547 1.81 -5.28 20.64
N ASN A 548 2.37 -4.13 20.20
CA ASN A 548 3.79 -4.04 19.88
C ASN A 548 4.71 -4.11 21.13
N LYS A 549 4.15 -4.09 22.34
CA LYS A 549 4.87 -4.34 23.59
C LYS A 549 4.85 -5.81 24.00
N ASN A 550 3.79 -6.51 23.66
CA ASN A 550 3.58 -7.91 24.01
C ASN A 550 3.35 -8.70 22.73
N MET A 551 4.28 -9.55 22.38
CA MET A 551 4.22 -10.36 21.14
C MET A 551 3.34 -11.61 21.32
N ASP A 552 2.92 -11.90 22.57
CA ASP A 552 2.04 -13.00 22.92
C ASP A 552 0.59 -12.55 22.78
N GLY A 553 -0.21 -13.29 22.04
CA GLY A 553 -1.64 -13.02 21.89
C GLY A 553 -2.42 -13.56 23.09
N ASP A 554 -2.99 -12.66 23.87
CA ASP A 554 -3.89 -13.04 24.97
C ASP A 554 -5.32 -13.24 24.46
N ILE A 555 -5.90 -14.39 24.71
CA ILE A 555 -7.34 -14.64 24.46
C ILE A 555 -8.09 -14.30 25.74
N TYR A 556 -9.10 -13.47 25.61
CA TYR A 556 -10.02 -13.19 26.70
C TYR A 556 -11.46 -13.09 26.20
N TYR A 557 -12.38 -13.38 27.11
CA TYR A 557 -13.79 -13.23 26.88
C TYR A 557 -14.26 -12.01 27.65
N PRO A 558 -14.58 -10.92 26.96
CA PRO A 558 -14.96 -9.70 27.64
C PRO A 558 -16.31 -9.89 28.36
N LYS A 559 -16.39 -9.43 29.61
CA LYS A 559 -17.61 -9.50 30.41
C LYS A 559 -18.81 -8.81 29.75
N TRP A 560 -18.54 -7.81 28.92
CA TRP A 560 -19.60 -7.12 28.17
C TRP A 560 -20.26 -8.00 27.10
N SER A 561 -19.73 -9.18 26.78
CA SER A 561 -20.40 -10.17 25.93
C SER A 561 -21.47 -10.97 26.65
N ASP A 562 -21.42 -11.03 28.00
CA ASP A 562 -22.30 -11.84 28.82
C ASP A 562 -23.40 -11.00 29.54
N ASP A 563 -23.14 -9.70 29.77
CA ASP A 563 -24.01 -8.80 30.55
C ASP A 563 -25.04 -8.03 29.70
N LEU A 564 -25.41 -8.55 28.53
CA LEU A 564 -26.33 -7.88 27.59
C LEU A 564 -27.71 -7.58 28.18
N GLU A 565 -28.16 -8.32 29.21
CA GLU A 565 -29.44 -8.09 29.86
C GLU A 565 -29.42 -7.03 30.97
N GLN A 566 -28.28 -6.85 31.65
CA GLN A 566 -28.19 -5.91 32.79
C GLN A 566 -27.84 -4.48 32.35
N THR A 567 -27.15 -4.31 31.19
CA THR A 567 -26.64 -3.00 30.77
C THR A 567 -27.62 -2.18 29.92
N LYS A 568 -28.70 -2.77 29.41
CA LYS A 568 -29.76 -2.04 28.68
C LYS A 568 -30.48 -0.99 29.54
N ALA A 569 -30.33 -1.06 30.85
CA ALA A 569 -31.06 -0.22 31.79
C ALA A 569 -30.34 1.08 32.25
N GLY A 570 -29.07 1.34 31.91
CA GLY A 570 -28.38 2.40 32.63
C GLY A 570 -27.35 3.28 31.94
N LEU A 571 -26.91 2.98 30.71
CA LEU A 571 -25.85 3.78 30.06
C LEU A 571 -26.31 4.24 28.68
N THR A 572 -26.83 5.44 28.61
CA THR A 572 -26.97 6.19 27.36
C THR A 572 -25.57 6.48 26.81
N LEU A 573 -25.33 6.17 25.53
CA LEU A 573 -24.16 6.62 24.76
C LEU A 573 -24.12 8.15 24.60
N ASN A 574 -25.00 8.85 25.30
CA ASN A 574 -25.15 10.30 25.34
C ASN A 574 -24.30 10.86 26.49
N GLY A 575 -23.23 11.52 26.09
CA GLY A 575 -22.42 12.32 26.98
C GLY A 575 -21.35 13.05 26.20
#